data_c6faf7667fc38241660fd8271364b7a2
#
_entry.id   c6faf7667fc38241660fd8271364b7a2
#
_cell.length_a   1.000
_cell.length_b   1.000
_cell.length_c   1.000
_cell.angle_alpha   90.00
_cell.angle_beta   90.00
_cell.angle_gamma   90.00
#
_symmetry.space_group_name_H-M   'P 1'
#
loop_
_entity.id
_entity.type
_entity.pdbx_description
1 polymer ?
#
loop_
_entity_poly.entity_id
_entity_poly.type
_entity_poly.pdbx_seq_one_letter_code
_entity_poly.pdbx_strand_id
1 'polypeptide(L)'
;GFSQSILALRIGGNDLFASLRLRRPSDVTIYQTPVGILIYQLIACFVPQGFYLTAPVFEYLDKPALFAEELRQDVALGLVGKTIIHPEQIAAVKQAFYVNDIERSQATAILAADAKAVFKQDNSMLEPATHRAWATSVMLRANV
;
A
#
# COMPACT_ATOMS: atom_id res chain seq x y z
N GLY A 1 -4.45 -13.93 -21.37
CA GLY A 1 -5.75 -13.68 -20.75
C GLY A 1 -5.89 -12.26 -20.25
N PHE A 2 -7.04 -11.88 -19.78
CA PHE A 2 -7.33 -10.54 -19.25
C PHE A 2 -6.45 -10.15 -18.06
N SER A 3 -5.96 -11.12 -17.29
CA SER A 3 -5.09 -10.89 -16.13
C SER A 3 -3.81 -10.13 -16.48
N GLN A 4 -3.30 -10.29 -17.69
CA GLN A 4 -2.07 -9.60 -18.12
C GLN A 4 -2.28 -8.10 -18.34
N SER A 5 -3.53 -7.64 -18.46
CA SER A 5 -3.86 -6.24 -18.66
C SER A 5 -4.25 -5.52 -17.37
N ILE A 6 -4.29 -6.22 -16.23
CA ILE A 6 -4.66 -5.67 -14.94
C ILE A 6 -3.41 -5.18 -14.21
N LEU A 7 -3.29 -3.85 -14.05
CA LEU A 7 -2.20 -3.25 -13.29
C LEU A 7 -2.44 -3.37 -11.78
N ALA A 8 -3.63 -3.05 -11.33
CA ALA A 8 -3.99 -3.06 -9.92
C ALA A 8 -5.50 -3.23 -9.73
N LEU A 9 -5.89 -3.72 -8.57
CA LEU A 9 -7.28 -3.78 -8.13
C LEU A 9 -7.53 -2.65 -7.14
N ARG A 10 -8.60 -1.92 -7.33
CA ARG A 10 -8.98 -0.80 -6.45
C ARG A 10 -9.98 -1.27 -5.39
N ILE A 11 -9.67 -0.99 -4.13
CA ILE A 11 -10.57 -1.31 -3.01
C ILE A 11 -11.67 -0.24 -2.95
N GLY A 12 -12.92 -0.65 -3.11
CA GLY A 12 -14.10 0.21 -3.01
C GLY A 12 -14.57 0.34 -1.56
N GLY A 13 -13.98 1.26 -0.79
CA GLY A 13 -14.26 1.40 0.64
C GLY A 13 -15.72 1.70 0.94
N ASN A 14 -16.35 2.60 0.18
CA ASN A 14 -17.74 2.96 0.38
C ASN A 14 -18.70 1.79 0.11
N ASP A 15 -18.39 0.95 -0.88
CA ASP A 15 -19.16 -0.26 -1.15
C ASP A 15 -19.04 -1.26 0.00
N LEU A 16 -17.84 -1.39 0.59
CA LEU A 16 -17.63 -2.25 1.75
C LEU A 16 -18.39 -1.74 2.99
N PHE A 17 -18.38 -0.43 3.26
CA PHE A 17 -19.18 0.15 4.32
C PHE A 17 -20.69 -0.10 4.10
N ALA A 18 -21.16 0.12 2.88
CA ALA A 18 -22.54 -0.12 2.53
C ALA A 18 -22.97 -1.58 2.76
N SER A 19 -22.13 -2.54 2.40
CA SER A 19 -22.40 -3.96 2.62
C SER A 19 -22.55 -4.33 4.10
N LEU A 20 -21.90 -3.58 4.98
CA LEU A 20 -22.00 -3.74 6.44
C LEU A 20 -23.06 -2.82 7.07
N ARG A 21 -23.82 -2.06 6.26
CA ARG A 21 -24.79 -1.07 6.72
C ARG A 21 -24.17 0.00 7.61
N LEU A 22 -22.92 0.38 7.29
CA LEU A 22 -22.17 1.40 8.01
C LEU A 22 -21.91 2.61 7.13
N ARG A 23 -21.76 3.75 7.76
CA ARG A 23 -21.14 4.94 7.19
C ARG A 23 -19.73 5.08 7.76
N ARG A 24 -18.79 5.56 6.95
CA ARG A 24 -17.43 5.79 7.43
C ARG A 24 -17.41 6.77 8.60
N PRO A 25 -16.86 6.40 9.77
CA PRO A 25 -16.63 7.35 10.87
C PRO A 25 -15.63 8.43 10.48
N SER A 26 -15.75 9.61 11.10
CA SER A 26 -14.89 10.78 10.80
C SER A 26 -13.71 10.95 11.77
N ASP A 27 -13.58 10.10 12.76
CA ASP A 27 -12.64 10.26 13.88
C ASP A 27 -11.61 9.12 13.97
N VAL A 28 -11.70 8.12 13.10
CA VAL A 28 -10.79 6.98 13.05
C VAL A 28 -10.38 6.67 11.61
N THR A 29 -9.27 5.97 11.42
CA THR A 29 -8.89 5.46 10.10
C THR A 29 -9.81 4.30 9.70
N ILE A 30 -9.85 3.98 8.40
CA ILE A 30 -10.64 2.85 7.91
C ILE A 30 -10.23 1.52 8.57
N TYR A 31 -8.97 1.40 8.97
CA TYR A 31 -8.43 0.18 9.59
C TYR A 31 -8.89 -0.03 11.03
N GLN A 32 -9.43 0.99 11.67
CA GLN A 32 -10.04 0.92 12.99
C GLN A 32 -11.55 0.62 12.92
N THR A 33 -12.08 0.37 11.74
CA THR A 33 -13.47 0.03 11.48
C THR A 33 -13.59 -1.45 11.08
N PRO A 34 -14.77 -2.05 11.10
CA PRO A 34 -14.98 -3.42 10.59
C PRO A 34 -14.55 -3.62 9.14
N VAL A 35 -14.56 -2.57 8.31
CA VAL A 35 -14.06 -2.61 6.93
C VAL A 35 -12.57 -2.92 6.87
N GLY A 36 -11.80 -2.55 7.89
CA GLY A 36 -10.38 -2.91 8.00
C GLY A 36 -10.15 -4.41 7.91
N ILE A 37 -11.00 -5.21 8.54
CA ILE A 37 -10.92 -6.68 8.47
C ILE A 37 -11.11 -7.16 7.03
N LEU A 38 -12.08 -6.60 6.32
CA LEU A 38 -12.34 -6.95 4.92
C LEU A 38 -11.15 -6.58 4.03
N ILE A 39 -10.52 -5.43 4.28
CA ILE A 39 -9.32 -5.01 3.54
C ILE A 39 -8.18 -6.01 3.78
N TYR A 40 -7.94 -6.43 5.02
CA TYR A 40 -6.92 -7.44 5.32
C TYR A 40 -7.19 -8.76 4.60
N GLN A 41 -8.45 -9.18 4.52
CA GLN A 41 -8.84 -10.39 3.78
C GLN A 41 -8.59 -10.24 2.28
N LEU A 42 -8.91 -9.08 1.69
CA LEU A 42 -8.64 -8.79 0.28
C LEU A 42 -7.13 -8.84 -0.02
N ILE A 43 -6.31 -8.24 0.84
CA ILE A 43 -4.86 -8.27 0.71
C ILE A 43 -4.36 -9.74 0.76
N ALA A 44 -4.79 -10.50 1.77
CA ALA A 44 -4.37 -11.89 1.93
C ALA A 44 -4.82 -12.79 0.78
N CYS A 45 -5.95 -12.46 0.13
CA CYS A 45 -6.48 -13.23 -1.00
C CYS A 45 -5.76 -12.89 -2.32
N PHE A 46 -5.62 -11.60 -2.63
CA PHE A 46 -5.22 -11.16 -3.97
C PHE A 46 -3.72 -10.92 -4.13
N VAL A 47 -3.04 -10.43 -3.10
CA VAL A 47 -1.60 -10.14 -3.21
C VAL A 47 -0.77 -11.39 -3.48
N PRO A 48 -1.01 -12.55 -2.80
CA PRO A 48 -0.28 -13.78 -3.11
C PRO A 48 -0.53 -14.31 -4.53
N GLN A 49 -1.62 -13.90 -5.17
CA GLN A 49 -1.92 -14.27 -6.56
C GLN A 49 -1.25 -13.34 -7.59
N GLY A 50 -0.46 -12.37 -7.13
CA GLY A 50 0.28 -11.46 -8.01
C GLY A 50 -0.42 -10.15 -8.33
N PHE A 51 -1.55 -9.83 -7.66
CA PHE A 51 -2.23 -8.56 -7.85
C PHE A 51 -1.69 -7.49 -6.93
N TYR A 52 -1.60 -6.26 -7.44
CA TYR A 52 -1.41 -5.07 -6.60
C TYR A 52 -2.77 -4.51 -6.23
N LEU A 53 -2.87 -3.98 -5.00
CA LEU A 53 -4.10 -3.34 -4.51
C LEU A 53 -3.84 -1.87 -4.22
N THR A 54 -4.84 -1.03 -4.50
CA THR A 54 -4.82 0.38 -4.11
C THR A 54 -5.83 0.63 -2.99
N ALA A 55 -5.46 1.55 -2.09
CA ALA A 55 -6.22 1.88 -0.92
C ALA A 55 -7.52 2.64 -1.26
N PRO A 56 -8.56 2.50 -0.43
CA PRO A 56 -9.83 3.18 -0.63
C PRO A 56 -9.72 4.69 -0.40
N VAL A 57 -10.74 5.43 -0.83
CA VAL A 57 -10.84 6.88 -0.66
C VAL A 57 -10.85 7.28 0.82
N PHE A 58 -10.43 8.51 1.07
CA PHE A 58 -10.61 9.20 2.35
C PHE A 58 -11.44 10.46 2.09
N GLU A 59 -12.60 10.57 2.72
CA GLU A 59 -13.63 11.53 2.34
C GLU A 59 -13.59 12.85 3.12
N TYR A 60 -12.88 12.89 4.25
CA TYR A 60 -12.92 14.04 5.16
C TYR A 60 -11.78 15.01 4.88
N LEU A 61 -12.05 16.07 4.14
CA LEU A 61 -11.03 17.03 3.68
C LEU A 61 -10.52 17.94 4.81
N ASP A 62 -11.24 18.02 5.92
CA ASP A 62 -10.89 18.82 7.10
C ASP A 62 -10.13 18.02 8.18
N LYS A 63 -9.63 16.84 7.87
CA LYS A 63 -8.95 15.93 8.80
C LYS A 63 -7.55 15.55 8.29
N PRO A 64 -6.62 16.50 8.10
CA PRO A 64 -5.32 16.20 7.50
C PRO A 64 -4.45 15.26 8.33
N ALA A 65 -4.50 15.36 9.66
CA ALA A 65 -3.73 14.46 10.53
C ALA A 65 -4.25 13.02 10.47
N LEU A 66 -5.56 12.82 10.44
CA LEU A 66 -6.17 11.51 10.30
C LEU A 66 -5.88 10.92 8.91
N PHE A 67 -5.93 11.75 7.88
CA PHE A 67 -5.57 11.34 6.52
C PHE A 67 -4.12 10.87 6.43
N ALA A 68 -3.20 11.61 7.02
CA ALA A 68 -1.79 11.23 7.07
C ALA A 68 -1.57 9.89 7.79
N GLU A 69 -2.28 9.66 8.89
CA GLU A 69 -2.23 8.40 9.63
C GLU A 69 -2.76 7.23 8.80
N GLU A 70 -3.89 7.41 8.10
CA GLU A 70 -4.42 6.36 7.23
C GLU A 70 -3.49 6.06 6.06
N LEU A 71 -2.88 7.08 5.45
CA LEU A 71 -1.87 6.91 4.39
C LEU A 71 -0.67 6.09 4.88
N ARG A 72 -0.19 6.37 6.09
CA ARG A 72 0.90 5.61 6.69
C ARG A 72 0.54 4.14 6.85
N GLN A 73 -0.69 3.85 7.25
CA GLN A 73 -1.21 2.49 7.36
C GLN A 73 -1.37 1.82 6.00
N ASP A 74 -1.85 2.54 4.99
CA ASP A 74 -1.96 2.05 3.61
C ASP A 74 -0.60 1.55 3.10
N VAL A 75 0.44 2.34 3.28
CA VAL A 75 1.81 2.00 2.86
C VAL A 75 2.34 0.80 3.63
N ALA A 76 2.15 0.78 4.95
CA ALA A 76 2.60 -0.31 5.81
C ALA A 76 1.96 -1.66 5.44
N LEU A 77 0.73 -1.64 4.92
CA LEU A 77 0.02 -2.83 4.46
C LEU A 77 0.43 -3.30 3.05
N GLY A 78 1.35 -2.60 2.40
CA GLY A 78 1.81 -2.96 1.06
C GLY A 78 0.89 -2.51 -0.06
N LEU A 79 -0.08 -1.64 0.21
CA LEU A 79 -0.89 -1.04 -0.85
C LEU A 79 -0.02 -0.09 -1.68
N VAL A 80 -0.25 -0.03 -2.99
CA VAL A 80 0.66 0.64 -3.92
C VAL A 80 0.19 2.03 -4.34
N GLY A 81 -0.97 2.45 -3.91
CA GLY A 81 -1.53 3.76 -4.21
C GLY A 81 -2.81 3.98 -3.42
N LYS A 82 -3.42 5.15 -3.62
CA LYS A 82 -4.68 5.52 -2.97
C LYS A 82 -5.58 6.24 -3.95
N THR A 83 -6.85 5.90 -3.94
CA THR A 83 -7.84 6.67 -4.69
C THR A 83 -8.03 8.03 -4.03
N ILE A 84 -7.86 9.10 -4.81
CA ILE A 84 -8.10 10.48 -4.36
C ILE A 84 -9.37 11.02 -5.00
N ILE A 85 -10.06 11.88 -4.27
CA ILE A 85 -11.32 12.50 -4.70
C ILE A 85 -11.25 14.03 -4.69
N HIS A 86 -10.13 14.60 -4.26
CA HIS A 86 -9.93 16.04 -4.23
C HIS A 86 -8.47 16.40 -4.50
N PRO A 87 -8.18 17.48 -5.28
CA PRO A 87 -6.81 17.87 -5.60
C PRO A 87 -5.91 18.14 -4.39
N GLU A 88 -6.47 18.61 -3.27
CA GLU A 88 -5.71 18.84 -2.04
C GLU A 88 -5.07 17.56 -1.46
N GLN A 89 -5.58 16.39 -1.83
CA GLN A 89 -5.04 15.11 -1.37
C GLN A 89 -3.76 14.70 -2.11
N ILE A 90 -3.48 15.28 -3.27
CA ILE A 90 -2.38 14.83 -4.15
C ILE A 90 -1.03 14.91 -3.44
N ALA A 91 -0.72 16.05 -2.81
CA ALA A 91 0.59 16.25 -2.17
C ALA A 91 0.83 15.25 -1.03
N ALA A 92 -0.17 15.02 -0.18
CA ALA A 92 -0.07 14.09 0.94
C ALA A 92 0.11 12.64 0.45
N VAL A 93 -0.63 12.24 -0.58
CA VAL A 93 -0.51 10.90 -1.17
C VAL A 93 0.86 10.70 -1.79
N LYS A 94 1.34 11.65 -2.60
CA LYS A 94 2.68 11.58 -3.19
C LYS A 94 3.77 11.44 -2.14
N GLN A 95 3.66 12.21 -1.05
CA GLN A 95 4.63 12.14 0.04
C GLN A 95 4.59 10.78 0.75
N ALA A 96 3.40 10.27 1.05
CA ALA A 96 3.24 9.00 1.77
C ALA A 96 3.77 7.80 0.97
N PHE A 97 3.55 7.77 -0.34
CA PHE A 97 3.99 6.68 -1.22
C PHE A 97 5.39 6.91 -1.80
N TYR A 98 6.05 8.00 -1.45
CA TYR A 98 7.42 8.24 -1.87
C TYR A 98 8.36 7.15 -1.34
N VAL A 99 9.20 6.65 -2.23
CA VAL A 99 10.24 5.67 -1.88
C VAL A 99 11.51 6.43 -1.54
N ASN A 100 11.95 6.32 -0.28
CA ASN A 100 13.18 6.97 0.17
C ASN A 100 14.43 6.22 -0.32
N ASP A 101 15.60 6.84 -0.16
CA ASP A 101 16.86 6.29 -0.67
C ASP A 101 17.25 4.97 0.00
N ILE A 102 16.92 4.80 1.29
CA ILE A 102 17.18 3.56 2.03
C ILE A 102 16.35 2.41 1.46
N GLU A 103 15.04 2.61 1.32
CA GLU A 103 14.15 1.59 0.72
C GLU A 103 14.59 1.23 -0.71
N ARG A 104 14.90 2.24 -1.51
CA ARG A 104 15.36 2.03 -2.90
C ARG A 104 16.67 1.25 -2.93
N SER A 105 17.62 1.61 -2.08
CA SER A 105 18.91 0.95 -1.98
C SER A 105 18.76 -0.51 -1.54
N GLN A 106 17.97 -0.78 -0.53
CA GLN A 106 17.69 -2.14 -0.05
C GLN A 106 16.98 -2.98 -1.11
N ALA A 107 15.97 -2.43 -1.77
CA ALA A 107 15.27 -3.12 -2.86
C ALA A 107 16.19 -3.46 -4.02
N THR A 108 17.05 -2.54 -4.41
CA THR A 108 18.06 -2.75 -5.46
C THR A 108 19.03 -3.87 -5.09
N ALA A 109 19.51 -3.88 -3.84
CA ALA A 109 20.43 -4.92 -3.36
C ALA A 109 19.76 -6.31 -3.31
N ILE A 110 18.50 -6.38 -2.90
CA ILE A 110 17.74 -7.64 -2.87
C ILE A 110 17.53 -8.20 -4.28
N LEU A 111 17.27 -7.33 -5.26
CA LEU A 111 16.99 -7.74 -6.64
C LEU A 111 18.24 -7.98 -7.47
N ALA A 112 19.43 -7.67 -6.95
CA ALA A 112 20.69 -7.89 -7.66
C ALA A 112 20.90 -9.39 -7.94
N ALA A 113 21.43 -9.71 -9.13
CA ALA A 113 21.66 -11.09 -9.55
C ALA A 113 22.70 -11.81 -8.67
N ASP A 114 23.64 -11.06 -8.10
CA ASP A 114 24.71 -11.54 -7.22
C ASP A 114 24.41 -11.38 -5.72
N ALA A 115 23.17 -11.09 -5.36
CA ALA A 115 22.78 -10.93 -3.96
C ALA A 115 23.05 -12.20 -3.16
N LYS A 116 23.67 -12.04 -1.98
CA LYS A 116 23.88 -13.15 -1.04
C LYS A 116 22.53 -13.63 -0.49
N ALA A 117 22.50 -14.90 -0.04
CA ALA A 117 21.26 -15.48 0.53
C ALA A 117 20.74 -14.71 1.73
N VAL A 118 21.63 -14.20 2.57
CA VAL A 118 21.32 -13.31 3.71
C VAL A 118 22.45 -12.30 3.85
N PHE A 119 22.12 -11.03 4.03
CA PHE A 119 23.10 -9.97 4.27
C PHE A 119 22.55 -8.83 5.10
N LYS A 120 23.43 -8.06 5.72
CA LYS A 120 23.06 -6.89 6.53
C LYS A 120 23.23 -5.61 5.70
N GLN A 121 22.22 -4.76 5.71
CA GLN A 121 22.29 -3.42 5.15
C GLN A 121 21.39 -2.47 5.96
N ASP A 122 21.86 -1.26 6.27
CA ASP A 122 21.12 -0.23 7.02
C ASP A 122 20.51 -0.76 8.32
N ASN A 123 21.28 -1.55 9.08
CA ASN A 123 20.85 -2.20 10.33
C ASN A 123 19.72 -3.23 10.18
N SER A 124 19.43 -3.65 8.97
CA SER A 124 18.44 -4.70 8.68
C SER A 124 19.12 -5.93 8.09
N MET A 125 18.57 -7.09 8.42
CA MET A 125 18.92 -8.34 7.75
C MET A 125 18.02 -8.50 6.53
N LEU A 126 18.62 -8.66 5.37
CA LEU A 126 17.92 -8.82 4.09
C LEU A 126 18.11 -10.25 3.58
N GLU A 127 17.03 -10.84 3.12
CA GLU A 127 16.95 -12.20 2.59
C GLU A 127 16.22 -12.19 1.25
N PRO A 128 16.93 -12.22 0.10
CA PRO A 128 16.28 -12.13 -1.21
C PRO A 128 15.14 -13.12 -1.42
N ALA A 129 15.26 -14.36 -0.90
CA ALA A 129 14.23 -15.38 -1.08
C ALA A 129 12.86 -14.94 -0.51
N THR A 130 12.84 -14.24 0.62
CA THR A 130 11.58 -13.79 1.30
C THR A 130 11.25 -12.33 1.05
N HIS A 131 12.23 -11.49 0.69
CA HIS A 131 12.05 -10.05 0.50
C HIS A 131 11.89 -9.62 -0.97
N ARG A 132 12.02 -10.55 -1.93
CA ARG A 132 11.97 -10.23 -3.36
C ARG A 132 10.65 -9.57 -3.78
N ALA A 133 9.52 -10.08 -3.30
CA ALA A 133 8.21 -9.51 -3.63
C ALA A 133 8.06 -8.09 -3.10
N TRP A 134 8.53 -7.83 -1.87
CA TRP A 134 8.58 -6.49 -1.29
C TRP A 134 9.47 -5.57 -2.13
N ALA A 135 10.67 -6.00 -2.46
CA ALA A 135 11.62 -5.20 -3.25
C ALA A 135 11.05 -4.85 -4.64
N THR A 136 10.36 -5.79 -5.28
CA THR A 136 9.69 -5.55 -6.56
C THR A 136 8.59 -4.49 -6.42
N SER A 137 7.80 -4.56 -5.36
CA SER A 137 6.75 -3.57 -5.07
C SER A 137 7.33 -2.18 -4.79
N VAL A 138 8.44 -2.11 -4.06
CA VAL A 138 9.16 -0.84 -3.81
C VAL A 138 9.62 -0.21 -5.13
N MET A 139 10.23 -0.99 -6.02
CA MET A 139 10.70 -0.49 -7.31
C MET A 139 9.54 -0.07 -8.23
N LEU A 140 8.40 -0.73 -8.14
CA LEU A 140 7.19 -0.30 -8.84
C LEU A 140 6.76 1.09 -8.39
N ARG A 141 6.70 1.34 -7.08
CA ARG A 141 6.36 2.66 -6.53
C ARG A 141 7.40 3.72 -6.93
N ALA A 142 8.66 3.35 -6.92
CA ALA A 142 9.76 4.28 -7.22
C ALA A 142 9.73 4.81 -8.66
N ASN A 143 9.11 4.08 -9.59
CA ASN A 143 9.06 4.41 -11.01
C ASN A 143 7.77 5.11 -11.45
N VAL A 144 6.91 5.44 -10.53
CA VAL A 144 5.63 6.11 -10.81
C VAL A 144 5.73 7.63 -10.67
#